data_673c88035f27de8278f72f9f5635cd61
#
_entry.id   673c88035f27de8278f72f9f5635cd61
#
_cell.length_a   1.000
_cell.length_b   1.000
_cell.length_c   1.000
_cell.angle_alpha   90.00
_cell.angle_beta   90.00
_cell.angle_gamma   90.00
#
_symmetry.space_group_name_H-M   'P 1'
#
loop_
_entity.id
_entity.type
_entity.pdbx_description
1 polymer ?
#
loop_
_entity_poly.entity_id
_entity_poly.type
_entity_poly.pdbx_seq_one_letter_code
_entity_poly.pdbx_strand_id
1 'polypeptide(L)'
;FAQGANAAFEMIVEGFARGDTETLQNLLSDEVFANFATAIQEREGANRSHETTIVGVETAEIVEAELDNWTALVTMKYVSEQVNVTRDEDGSVAEGDPSAVLRVTDIWTFAREVNSSDPNWALVATRSSD
;
A
#
# COMPACT_ATOMS: atom_id res chain seq x y z
N PHE A 1 3.50 4.04 17.05
CA PHE A 1 3.17 3.16 15.92
C PHE A 1 2.24 3.82 14.89
N ALA A 2 1.15 4.44 15.34
CA ALA A 2 0.12 4.97 14.43
C ALA A 2 0.66 5.97 13.40
N GLN A 3 1.53 6.89 13.80
CA GLN A 3 2.12 7.87 12.88
C GLN A 3 3.01 7.19 11.86
N GLY A 4 3.81 6.19 12.28
CA GLY A 4 4.65 5.44 11.38
C GLY A 4 3.83 4.61 10.39
N ALA A 5 2.72 4.03 10.84
CA ALA A 5 1.83 3.25 9.99
C ALA A 5 1.14 4.13 8.93
N ASN A 6 0.74 5.34 9.31
CA ASN A 6 0.12 6.27 8.35
C ASN A 6 1.13 6.71 7.28
N ALA A 7 2.35 7.01 7.68
CA ALA A 7 3.40 7.36 6.74
C ALA A 7 3.70 6.19 5.80
N ALA A 8 3.76 4.97 6.34
CA ALA A 8 3.99 3.77 5.55
C ALA A 8 2.86 3.53 4.54
N PHE A 9 1.61 3.75 4.95
CA PHE A 9 0.46 3.60 4.05
C PHE A 9 0.62 4.50 2.82
N GLU A 10 0.88 5.78 3.04
CA GLU A 10 1.04 6.74 1.93
C GLU A 10 2.24 6.38 1.06
N MET A 11 3.36 6.04 1.65
CA MET A 11 4.57 5.65 0.92
C MET A 11 4.34 4.41 0.06
N ILE A 12 3.62 3.43 0.60
CA ILE A 12 3.35 2.18 -0.12
C ILE A 12 2.39 2.41 -1.28
N VAL A 13 1.28 3.13 -1.05
CA VAL A 13 0.30 3.43 -2.10
C VAL A 13 0.95 4.22 -3.23
N GLU A 14 1.66 5.28 -2.89
CA GLU A 14 2.31 6.13 -3.89
C GLU A 14 3.48 5.42 -4.56
N GLY A 15 4.26 4.66 -3.79
CA GLY A 15 5.37 3.89 -4.33
C GLY A 15 4.91 2.83 -5.33
N PHE A 16 3.82 2.15 -5.02
CA PHE A 16 3.23 1.17 -5.94
C PHE A 16 2.76 1.85 -7.23
N ALA A 17 2.10 3.00 -7.12
CA ALA A 17 1.63 3.73 -8.30
C ALA A 17 2.80 4.15 -9.19
N ARG A 18 3.90 4.63 -8.61
CA ARG A 18 5.08 5.06 -9.35
C ARG A 18 5.96 3.91 -9.84
N GLY A 19 5.75 2.70 -9.33
CA GLY A 19 6.64 1.58 -9.60
C GLY A 19 7.98 1.70 -8.87
N ASP A 20 8.00 2.36 -7.74
CA ASP A 20 9.20 2.58 -6.92
C ASP A 20 9.50 1.33 -6.08
N THR A 21 10.10 0.33 -6.71
CA THR A 21 10.38 -0.95 -6.08
C THR A 21 11.42 -0.85 -4.96
N GLU A 22 12.34 0.10 -5.03
CA GLU A 22 13.34 0.28 -3.99
C GLU A 22 12.70 0.69 -2.66
N THR A 23 11.78 1.67 -2.70
CA THR A 23 11.03 2.08 -1.51
C THR A 23 10.16 0.95 -0.98
N LEU A 24 9.45 0.25 -1.89
CA LEU A 24 8.56 -0.84 -1.51
C LEU A 24 9.31 -1.99 -0.84
N GLN A 25 10.50 -2.32 -1.32
CA GLN A 25 11.29 -3.43 -0.78
C GLN A 25 11.58 -3.26 0.71
N ASN A 26 11.73 -2.02 1.17
CA ASN A 26 12.03 -1.72 2.57
C ASN A 26 10.78 -1.75 3.46
N LEU A 27 9.58 -1.69 2.88
CA LEU A 27 8.33 -1.56 3.62
C LEU A 27 7.47 -2.83 3.59
N LEU A 28 7.76 -3.75 2.68
CA LEU A 28 6.94 -4.94 2.44
C LEU A 28 7.69 -6.20 2.84
N SER A 29 6.95 -7.22 3.28
CA SER A 29 7.51 -8.56 3.42
C SER A 29 7.90 -9.08 2.03
N ASP A 30 8.75 -10.08 1.98
CA ASP A 30 9.20 -10.65 0.71
C ASP A 30 8.04 -11.14 -0.15
N GLU A 31 7.05 -11.78 0.47
CA GLU A 31 5.88 -12.28 -0.24
C GLU A 31 5.02 -11.15 -0.82
N VAL A 32 4.73 -10.14 -0.02
CA VAL A 32 3.94 -8.99 -0.48
C VAL A 32 4.72 -8.22 -1.55
N PHE A 33 6.03 -8.05 -1.36
CA PHE A 33 6.86 -7.40 -2.36
C PHE A 33 6.82 -8.13 -3.70
N ALA A 34 6.92 -9.45 -3.69
CA ALA A 34 6.87 -10.25 -4.92
C ALA A 34 5.56 -10.02 -5.68
N ASN A 35 4.44 -9.99 -4.96
CA ASN A 35 3.12 -9.75 -5.56
C ASN A 35 3.02 -8.34 -6.16
N PHE A 36 3.50 -7.33 -5.44
CA PHE A 36 3.50 -5.95 -5.91
C PHE A 36 4.42 -5.77 -7.12
N ALA A 37 5.61 -6.38 -7.08
CA ALA A 37 6.56 -6.29 -8.18
C ALA A 37 5.99 -6.94 -9.45
N THR A 38 5.30 -8.06 -9.32
CA THR A 38 4.65 -8.72 -10.46
C THR A 38 3.60 -7.80 -11.10
N ALA A 39 2.77 -7.16 -10.28
CA ALA A 39 1.75 -6.25 -10.78
C ALA A 39 2.36 -5.03 -11.49
N ILE A 40 3.46 -4.50 -10.94
CA ILE A 40 4.19 -3.40 -11.58
C ILE A 40 4.78 -3.83 -12.93
N GLN A 41 5.38 -5.00 -12.99
CA GLN A 41 5.96 -5.53 -14.22
C GLN A 41 4.91 -5.77 -15.31
N GLU A 42 3.76 -6.29 -14.93
CA GLU A 42 2.65 -6.50 -15.87
C GLU A 42 2.16 -5.18 -16.44
N ARG A 43 2.04 -4.16 -15.60
CA ARG A 43 1.61 -2.83 -16.02
C ARG A 43 2.63 -2.20 -16.97
N GLU A 44 3.91 -2.30 -16.64
CA GLU A 44 4.99 -1.79 -17.49
C GLU A 44 5.07 -2.54 -18.81
N GLY A 45 4.89 -3.86 -18.77
CA GLY A 45 4.86 -4.67 -19.97
C GLY A 45 3.71 -4.32 -20.92
N ALA A 46 2.62 -3.78 -20.39
CA ALA A 46 1.50 -3.28 -21.18
C ALA A 46 1.68 -1.81 -21.59
N ASN A 47 2.82 -1.21 -21.29
CA ASN A 47 3.14 0.20 -21.54
C ASN A 47 2.14 1.15 -20.87
N ARG A 48 1.70 0.78 -19.68
CA ARG A 48 0.76 1.58 -18.89
C ARG A 48 1.43 2.17 -17.67
N SER A 49 0.98 3.33 -17.26
CA SER A 49 1.39 3.98 -16.03
C SER A 49 0.18 4.16 -15.13
N HIS A 50 0.42 4.18 -13.83
CA HIS A 50 -0.63 4.36 -12.84
C HIS A 50 -0.33 5.59 -12.01
N GLU A 51 -1.34 6.40 -11.78
CA GLU A 51 -1.22 7.60 -10.94
C GLU A 51 -2.24 7.49 -9.81
N THR A 52 -1.76 7.62 -8.58
CA THR A 52 -2.63 7.67 -7.42
C THR A 52 -2.33 8.93 -6.65
N THR A 53 -3.36 9.71 -6.38
CA THR A 53 -3.27 10.87 -5.51
C THR A 53 -4.10 10.59 -4.27
N ILE A 54 -3.47 10.61 -3.10
CA ILE A 54 -4.18 10.51 -1.83
C ILE A 54 -4.62 11.91 -1.45
N VAL A 55 -5.92 12.17 -1.55
CA VAL A 55 -6.51 13.47 -1.22
C VAL A 55 -6.53 13.65 0.30
N GLY A 56 -6.85 12.58 1.02
CA GLY A 56 -6.83 12.59 2.47
C GLY A 56 -7.08 11.20 3.04
N VAL A 57 -6.68 11.01 4.27
CA VAL A 57 -6.96 9.79 5.03
C VAL A 57 -8.01 10.13 6.07
N GLU A 58 -9.23 9.63 5.90
CA GLU A 58 -10.34 9.89 6.82
C GLU A 58 -10.19 9.12 8.12
N THR A 59 -9.78 7.84 8.01
CA THR A 59 -9.69 6.92 9.13
C THR A 59 -8.41 6.13 9.02
N ALA A 60 -7.71 6.00 10.14
CA ALA A 60 -6.58 5.12 10.30
C ALA A 60 -6.68 4.56 11.71
N GLU A 61 -7.17 3.32 11.85
CA GLU A 61 -7.43 2.75 13.17
C GLU A 61 -6.90 1.32 13.28
N ILE A 62 -6.44 0.97 14.48
CA ILE A 62 -6.05 -0.40 14.79
C ILE A 62 -7.33 -1.18 15.04
N VAL A 63 -7.55 -2.23 14.24
CA VAL A 63 -8.73 -3.09 14.39
C VAL A 63 -8.40 -4.40 15.05
N GLU A 64 -7.12 -4.81 15.02
CA GLU A 64 -6.66 -6.03 15.67
C GLU A 64 -5.19 -5.91 16.00
N ALA A 65 -4.77 -6.47 17.13
CA ALA A 65 -3.37 -6.56 17.49
C ALA A 65 -3.16 -7.88 18.21
N GLU A 66 -2.13 -8.62 17.82
CA GLU A 66 -1.81 -9.89 18.46
C GLU A 66 -0.31 -10.12 18.50
N LEU A 67 0.10 -11.00 19.40
CA LEU A 67 1.48 -11.46 19.51
C LEU A 67 1.47 -12.97 19.32
N ASP A 68 2.09 -13.44 18.24
CA ASP A 68 2.22 -14.85 17.91
C ASP A 68 3.69 -15.23 18.04
N ASN A 69 4.03 -15.91 19.15
CA ASN A 69 5.40 -16.18 19.56
C ASN A 69 6.14 -14.84 19.72
N TRP A 70 7.13 -14.58 18.88
CA TRP A 70 7.92 -13.35 18.91
C TRP A 70 7.56 -12.38 17.79
N THR A 71 6.44 -12.63 17.09
CA THR A 71 5.97 -11.77 16.01
C THR A 71 4.77 -10.96 16.48
N ALA A 72 4.91 -9.64 16.49
CA ALA A 72 3.79 -8.75 16.74
C ALA A 72 3.09 -8.47 15.43
N LEU A 73 1.76 -8.61 15.43
CA LEU A 73 0.91 -8.37 14.26
C LEU A 73 -0.09 -7.29 14.61
N VAL A 74 -0.15 -6.25 13.80
CA VAL A 74 -1.11 -5.15 13.99
C VAL A 74 -1.85 -4.95 12.68
N THR A 75 -3.18 -5.05 12.73
CA THR A 75 -4.03 -4.84 11.58
C THR A 75 -4.67 -3.46 11.66
N MET A 76 -4.48 -2.70 10.60
CA MET A 76 -5.00 -1.33 10.47
C MET A 76 -6.11 -1.30 9.43
N LYS A 77 -7.13 -0.50 9.72
CA LYS A 77 -8.13 -0.13 8.73
C LYS A 77 -7.87 1.31 8.31
N TYR A 78 -7.67 1.51 7.01
CA TYR A 78 -7.52 2.83 6.42
C TYR A 78 -8.73 3.13 5.55
N VAL A 79 -9.33 4.28 5.74
CA VAL A 79 -10.33 4.82 4.81
C VAL A 79 -9.74 6.10 4.25
N SER A 80 -9.53 6.12 2.96
CA SER A 80 -8.90 7.26 2.28
C SER A 80 -9.72 7.72 1.09
N GLU A 81 -9.50 8.96 0.70
CA GLU A 81 -10.05 9.52 -0.53
C GLU A 81 -8.91 9.60 -1.53
N GLN A 82 -9.11 8.99 -2.69
CA GLN A 82 -8.07 8.84 -3.69
C GLN A 82 -8.59 9.16 -5.07
N VAL A 83 -7.69 9.65 -5.92
CA VAL A 83 -7.90 9.72 -7.36
C VAL A 83 -6.94 8.72 -7.99
N ASN A 84 -7.50 7.73 -8.69
CA ASN A 84 -6.72 6.64 -9.30
C ASN A 84 -6.94 6.65 -10.81
N VAL A 85 -5.84 6.71 -11.57
CA VAL A 85 -5.88 6.78 -13.02
C VAL A 85 -4.82 5.86 -13.60
N THR A 86 -5.19 5.04 -14.57
CA THR A 86 -4.23 4.27 -15.37
C THR A 86 -4.22 4.86 -16.78
N ARG A 87 -3.01 5.17 -17.29
CA ARG A 87 -2.85 5.75 -18.62
C ARG A 87 -2.13 4.79 -19.55
N ASP A 88 -2.53 4.85 -20.81
CA ASP A 88 -1.84 4.13 -21.88
C ASP A 88 -0.57 4.86 -22.29
N GLU A 89 0.21 4.24 -23.18
CA GLU A 89 1.48 4.78 -23.66
C GLU A 89 1.37 6.18 -24.24
N ASP A 90 0.24 6.50 -24.88
CA ASP A 90 0.00 7.81 -25.48
C ASP A 90 -0.49 8.86 -24.46
N GLY A 91 -0.61 8.49 -23.20
CA GLY A 91 -1.08 9.39 -22.14
C GLY A 91 -2.59 9.42 -21.95
N SER A 92 -3.34 8.72 -22.80
CA SER A 92 -4.81 8.66 -22.66
C SER A 92 -5.20 7.81 -21.45
N VAL A 93 -6.37 8.09 -20.88
CA VAL A 93 -6.89 7.35 -19.74
C VAL A 93 -7.39 5.99 -20.18
N ALA A 94 -6.76 4.93 -19.69
CA ALA A 94 -7.21 3.55 -19.93
C ALA A 94 -8.22 3.10 -18.88
N GLU A 95 -8.01 3.49 -17.62
CA GLU A 95 -8.91 3.14 -16.52
C GLU A 95 -8.95 4.29 -15.53
N GLY A 96 -10.07 4.42 -14.82
CA GLY A 96 -10.27 5.45 -13.81
C GLY A 96 -10.73 6.77 -14.38
N ASP A 97 -10.89 7.74 -13.50
CA ASP A 97 -11.36 9.08 -13.86
C ASP A 97 -10.51 10.10 -13.11
N PRO A 98 -9.70 10.92 -13.81
CA PRO A 98 -8.84 11.91 -13.15
C PRO A 98 -9.61 13.00 -12.40
N SER A 99 -10.91 13.14 -12.65
CA SER A 99 -11.75 14.11 -11.96
C SER A 99 -12.59 13.50 -10.83
N ALA A 100 -12.50 12.19 -10.61
CA ALA A 100 -13.32 11.50 -9.61
C ALA A 100 -12.49 11.17 -8.37
N VAL A 101 -13.02 11.58 -7.22
CA VAL A 101 -12.45 11.20 -5.92
C VAL A 101 -13.22 9.98 -5.42
N LEU A 102 -12.49 8.89 -5.15
CA LEU A 102 -13.07 7.64 -4.67
C LEU A 102 -12.71 7.43 -3.21
N ARG A 103 -13.66 6.90 -2.46
CA ARG A 103 -13.43 6.49 -1.08
C ARG A 103 -12.99 5.04 -1.09
N VAL A 104 -11.79 4.78 -0.58
CA VAL A 104 -11.15 3.46 -0.61
C VAL A 104 -10.96 2.98 0.81
N THR A 105 -11.35 1.73 1.09
CA THR A 105 -11.12 1.11 2.37
C THR A 105 -10.11 -0.02 2.20
N ASP A 106 -9.01 0.08 2.95
CA ASP A 106 -7.93 -0.90 2.95
C ASP A 106 -7.72 -1.45 4.35
N ILE A 107 -7.55 -2.76 4.44
CA ILE A 107 -7.24 -3.42 5.71
C ILE A 107 -5.89 -4.09 5.54
N TRP A 108 -4.89 -3.58 6.26
CA TRP A 108 -3.50 -3.97 6.13
C TRP A 108 -2.95 -4.50 7.44
N THR A 109 -2.18 -5.58 7.38
CA THR A 109 -1.53 -6.17 8.55
C THR A 109 -0.03 -5.94 8.46
N PHE A 110 0.52 -5.34 9.51
CA PHE A 110 1.97 -5.12 9.66
C PHE A 110 2.52 -6.10 10.69
N ALA A 111 3.75 -6.52 10.49
CA ALA A 111 4.44 -7.45 11.40
C ALA A 111 5.81 -6.93 11.79
N ARG A 112 6.21 -7.26 13.00
CA ARG A 112 7.56 -6.97 13.51
C ARG A 112 7.98 -8.08 14.46
N GLU A 113 9.23 -8.55 14.32
CA GLU A 113 9.83 -9.48 15.27
C GLU A 113 10.23 -8.70 16.52
N VAL A 114 9.59 -8.98 17.66
CA VAL A 114 9.79 -8.18 18.87
C VAL A 114 11.14 -8.42 19.54
N ASN A 115 11.79 -9.55 19.23
CA ASN A 115 13.12 -9.87 19.76
C ASN A 115 14.25 -9.47 18.79
N SER A 116 13.90 -8.79 17.69
CA SER A 116 14.87 -8.27 16.73
C SER A 116 15.30 -6.86 17.12
N SER A 117 16.53 -6.51 16.78
CA SER A 117 17.01 -5.13 16.93
C SER A 117 16.45 -4.19 15.88
N ASP A 118 15.84 -4.73 14.82
CA ASP A 118 15.21 -3.93 13.77
C ASP A 118 13.85 -3.42 14.27
N PRO A 119 13.67 -2.09 14.41
CA PRO A 119 12.42 -1.54 14.91
C PRO A 119 11.35 -1.40 13.82
N ASN A 120 11.68 -1.70 12.58
CA ASN A 120 10.79 -1.46 11.45
C ASN A 120 9.69 -2.52 11.34
N TRP A 121 8.52 -2.08 10.90
CA TRP A 121 7.38 -2.93 10.63
C TRP A 121 7.30 -3.20 9.13
N ALA A 122 6.95 -4.41 8.75
CA ALA A 122 6.75 -4.78 7.35
C ALA A 122 5.29 -5.10 7.10
N LEU A 123 4.78 -4.68 5.94
CA LEU A 123 3.44 -5.05 5.51
C LEU A 123 3.45 -6.51 5.08
N VAL A 124 2.63 -7.33 5.73
CA VAL A 124 2.59 -8.79 5.47
C VAL A 124 1.28 -9.25 4.86
N ALA A 125 0.23 -8.46 4.89
CA ALA A 125 -1.05 -8.81 4.30
C ALA A 125 -1.84 -7.57 3.94
N THR A 126 -2.56 -7.63 2.82
CA THR A 126 -3.46 -6.58 2.38
C THR A 126 -4.79 -7.18 1.96
N ARG A 127 -5.86 -6.45 2.20
CA ARG A 127 -7.16 -6.74 1.60
C ARG A 127 -7.94 -5.44 1.47
N SER A 128 -8.84 -5.42 0.50
CA SER A 128 -9.73 -4.28 0.29
C SER A 128 -11.12 -4.66 0.78
N SER A 129 -11.82 -3.67 1.33
CA SER A 129 -13.20 -3.82 1.74
C SER A 129 -14.01 -2.77 1.00
N ASP A 130 -14.94 -3.21 0.22
CA ASP A 130 -15.80 -2.32 -0.57
C ASP A 130 -17.09 -2.03 0.17
#